data_97ebe7b920ac41981fd4133bd2171702
#
_entry.id   97ebe7b920ac41981fd4133bd2171702
#
_cell.length_a   1.000
_cell.length_b   1.000
_cell.length_c   1.000
_cell.angle_alpha   90.00
_cell.angle_beta   90.00
_cell.angle_gamma   90.00
#
_symmetry.space_group_name_H-M   'P 1'
#
loop_
_entity.id
_entity.type
_entity.pdbx_description
1 polymer ?
#
loop_
_entity_poly.entity_id
_entity_poly.type
_entity_poly.pdbx_seq_one_letter_code
_entity_poly.pdbx_strand_id
1 'polypeptide(L)'
;MSADHRLSARVPMTMGSEIPTDPTKNILMSRRPWGEFQQFVCNEEVTVKIITVQPGHRLSLQRHDHRGELWQVLDVPIDITVGDRKWTAARGESVWVPRGAVHRLGNPGRVPGRVLEIAFGRFDENDIHRLEDDYSR
;
A
#
# COMPACT_ATOMS: atom_id res chain seq x y z
N MET A 1 -27.13 -4.30 5.05
CA MET A 1 -26.84 -4.25 4.67
C MET A 1 -26.68 -4.58 3.97
N SER A 2 -26.67 -4.73 3.68
CA SER A 2 -26.49 -5.03 3.00
C SER A 2 -26.14 -5.43 2.26
N ALA A 3 -26.11 -5.38 2.09
CA ALA A 3 -25.70 -5.72 1.43
C ALA A 3 -25.37 -6.22 0.69
N ASP A 4 -25.40 -6.27 0.71
CA ASP A 4 -25.05 -6.71 0.11
C ASP A 4 -24.77 -7.17 -0.61
N HIS A 5 -24.90 -7.07 -0.58
CA HIS A 5 -24.58 -7.49 -1.07
C HIS A 5 -24.23 -7.89 -1.90
N ARG A 6 -24.19 -7.97 -2.05
CA ARG A 6 -23.89 -8.06 -2.73
C ARG A 6 -23.30 -8.50 -3.22
N LEU A 7 -23.09 -8.77 -3.35
CA LEU A 7 -22.49 -9.16 -3.75
C LEU A 7 -22.00 -9.85 -4.15
N SER A 8 -21.88 -10.15 -4.14
CA SER A 8 -21.45 -10.73 -4.52
C SER A 8 -21.02 -11.32 -5.19
N ALA A 9 -21.11 -11.47 -5.74
CA ALA A 9 -20.78 -11.98 -6.56
C ALA A 9 -19.87 -11.85 -7.12
N ARG A 10 -19.46 -11.92 -7.15
CA ARG A 10 -18.61 -11.84 -7.57
C ARG A 10 -17.93 -12.58 -8.11
N VAL A 11 -17.56 -12.59 -8.31
CA VAL A 11 -16.85 -13.02 -9.06
C VAL A 11 -16.01 -14.00 -8.88
N PRO A 12 -15.81 -14.76 -9.53
CA PRO A 12 -15.00 -15.77 -9.37
C PRO A 12 -13.69 -15.34 -9.38
N MET A 13 -13.01 -15.76 -8.57
CA MET A 13 -11.84 -15.36 -8.49
C MET A 13 -11.01 -15.95 -9.35
N THR A 14 -10.36 -15.27 -9.99
CA THR A 14 -9.38 -15.75 -10.74
C THR A 14 -8.20 -15.78 -9.99
N MET A 15 -7.36 -16.51 -10.31
CA MET A 15 -6.21 -16.55 -9.67
C MET A 15 -5.43 -15.45 -9.81
N GLY A 16 -4.72 -15.11 -9.04
CA GLY A 16 -3.83 -14.06 -9.06
C GLY A 16 -4.46 -12.79 -8.85
N SER A 17 -5.63 -12.82 -8.64
CA SER A 17 -6.24 -11.69 -8.27
C SER A 17 -6.12 -10.53 -9.17
N GLU A 18 -7.11 -9.79 -9.31
CA GLU A 18 -7.12 -8.59 -10.10
C GLU A 18 -6.54 -7.45 -9.31
N ILE A 19 -5.96 -6.50 -10.04
CA ILE A 19 -5.45 -5.28 -9.45
C ILE A 19 -6.54 -4.22 -9.60
N PRO A 20 -7.02 -3.65 -8.50
CA PRO A 20 -8.08 -2.63 -8.57
C PRO A 20 -7.56 -1.34 -9.20
N THR A 21 -8.48 -0.48 -9.64
CA THR A 21 -8.10 0.80 -10.20
C THR A 21 -7.53 1.73 -9.12
N ASP A 22 -8.22 1.85 -7.99
CA ASP A 22 -7.75 2.66 -6.87
C ASP A 22 -8.46 2.16 -5.60
N PRO A 23 -7.84 1.25 -4.85
CA PRO A 23 -8.49 0.68 -3.68
C PRO A 23 -8.64 1.65 -2.52
N THR A 24 -7.99 2.82 -2.55
CA THR A 24 -8.19 3.80 -1.47
C THR A 24 -9.65 4.25 -1.40
N LYS A 25 -10.37 4.19 -2.52
CA LYS A 25 -11.77 4.59 -2.54
C LYS A 25 -12.68 3.60 -1.84
N ASN A 26 -12.20 2.41 -1.56
CA ASN A 26 -12.98 1.38 -0.87
C ASN A 26 -12.66 1.28 0.61
N ILE A 27 -11.72 2.08 1.10
CA ILE A 27 -11.40 2.12 2.51
C ILE A 27 -12.58 2.75 3.24
N LEU A 28 -13.02 2.11 4.30
CA LEU A 28 -14.14 2.64 5.07
C LEU A 28 -13.81 2.66 6.55
N MET A 29 -14.44 3.59 7.25
CA MET A 29 -14.36 3.71 8.69
C MET A 29 -15.76 3.42 9.24
N SER A 30 -15.86 2.61 10.26
CA SER A 30 -17.14 2.27 10.86
C SER A 30 -17.10 2.55 12.35
N ARG A 31 -18.05 3.36 12.82
CA ARG A 31 -18.16 3.68 14.24
C ARG A 31 -19.09 2.72 14.92
N ARG A 32 -18.72 2.35 16.12
CA ARG A 32 -19.46 1.40 16.95
C ARG A 32 -19.55 1.94 18.38
N PRO A 33 -20.45 1.42 19.22
CA PRO A 33 -20.54 1.89 20.60
C PRO A 33 -19.23 1.78 21.39
N TRP A 34 -18.38 0.81 21.05
CA TRP A 34 -17.08 0.61 21.73
C TRP A 34 -15.92 1.35 21.07
N GLY A 35 -16.14 2.02 19.93
CA GLY A 35 -15.06 2.71 19.21
C GLY A 35 -15.29 2.65 17.72
N GLU A 36 -14.25 2.27 16.97
CA GLU A 36 -14.36 2.27 15.52
C GLU A 36 -13.37 1.27 14.92
N PHE A 37 -13.58 0.94 13.66
CA PHE A 37 -12.58 0.21 12.90
C PHE A 37 -12.45 0.81 11.50
N GLN A 38 -11.28 0.63 10.92
CA GLN A 38 -11.02 1.01 9.53
C GLN A 38 -10.76 -0.26 8.74
N GLN A 39 -11.52 -0.44 7.66
CA GLN A 39 -11.37 -1.61 6.81
C GLN A 39 -10.69 -1.20 5.52
N PHE A 40 -9.60 -1.84 5.18
CA PHE A 40 -8.84 -1.51 3.98
C PHE A 40 -9.22 -2.42 2.81
N VAL A 41 -9.49 -3.67 3.07
CA VAL A 41 -9.77 -4.68 2.04
C VAL A 41 -10.80 -5.64 2.58
N CYS A 42 -11.65 -6.17 1.71
CA CYS A 42 -12.64 -7.15 2.08
C CYS A 42 -12.70 -8.24 1.03
N ASN A 43 -12.46 -9.48 1.44
CA ASN A 43 -12.60 -10.67 0.59
C ASN A 43 -11.74 -10.62 -0.69
N GLU A 44 -10.52 -10.11 -0.55
CA GLU A 44 -9.56 -10.06 -1.65
C GLU A 44 -8.32 -10.84 -1.30
N GLU A 45 -7.70 -11.44 -2.30
CA GLU A 45 -6.40 -12.04 -2.10
C GLU A 45 -5.36 -10.95 -2.14
N VAL A 46 -4.65 -10.77 -1.06
CA VAL A 46 -3.61 -9.73 -0.96
C VAL A 46 -2.42 -10.27 -0.20
N THR A 47 -1.27 -9.60 -0.38
CA THR A 47 -0.09 -9.84 0.45
C THR A 47 0.10 -8.63 1.33
N VAL A 48 0.24 -8.83 2.63
CA VAL A 48 0.28 -7.73 3.59
C VAL A 48 1.60 -7.76 4.34
N LYS A 49 2.23 -6.58 4.44
CA LYS A 49 3.45 -6.40 5.22
C LYS A 49 3.40 -5.10 5.99
N ILE A 50 4.21 -5.01 7.02
CA ILE A 50 4.53 -3.73 7.63
C ILE A 50 6.00 -3.46 7.31
N ILE A 51 6.26 -2.33 6.67
CA ILE A 51 7.60 -1.89 6.32
C ILE A 51 8.02 -0.87 7.38
N THR A 52 9.14 -1.12 8.04
CA THR A 52 9.71 -0.14 8.98
C THR A 52 10.91 0.51 8.30
N VAL A 53 10.87 1.84 8.19
CA VAL A 53 11.94 2.62 7.59
C VAL A 53 12.69 3.32 8.69
N GLN A 54 13.99 3.08 8.80
CA GLN A 54 14.80 3.72 9.82
C GLN A 54 14.96 5.20 9.54
N PRO A 55 15.13 6.03 10.58
CA PRO A 55 15.25 7.47 10.38
C PRO A 55 16.41 7.81 9.44
N GLY A 56 16.17 8.69 8.52
CA GLY A 56 17.15 9.13 7.54
C GLY A 56 17.42 8.17 6.40
N HIS A 57 16.73 7.04 6.37
CA HIS A 57 16.89 6.04 5.30
C HIS A 57 15.73 6.10 4.32
N ARG A 58 15.95 5.54 3.15
CA ARG A 58 14.91 5.41 2.13
C ARG A 58 15.10 4.09 1.38
N LEU A 59 14.00 3.55 0.89
CA LEU A 59 14.06 2.37 0.03
C LEU A 59 14.57 2.77 -1.34
N SER A 60 14.86 1.78 -2.17
CA SER A 60 15.22 2.06 -3.57
C SER A 60 14.06 2.74 -4.29
N LEU A 61 14.37 3.46 -5.34
CA LEU A 61 13.36 3.93 -6.28
C LEU A 61 13.10 2.75 -7.21
N GLN A 62 11.88 2.24 -7.21
CA GLN A 62 11.60 0.93 -7.79
C GLN A 62 10.23 0.86 -8.43
N ARG A 63 10.02 -0.16 -9.24
CA ARG A 63 8.70 -0.47 -9.79
C ARG A 63 8.50 -1.97 -9.86
N HIS A 64 7.25 -2.39 -9.95
CA HIS A 64 6.87 -3.79 -10.06
C HIS A 64 5.95 -3.98 -11.25
N ASP A 65 6.10 -5.13 -11.95
CA ASP A 65 5.36 -5.38 -13.18
C ASP A 65 4.00 -6.04 -12.92
N HIS A 66 3.85 -6.74 -11.80
CA HIS A 66 2.69 -7.62 -11.59
C HIS A 66 1.85 -7.29 -10.36
N ARG A 67 2.11 -6.17 -9.70
CA ARG A 67 1.30 -5.79 -8.54
C ARG A 67 1.19 -4.28 -8.39
N GLY A 68 0.10 -3.85 -7.76
CA GLY A 68 -0.05 -2.50 -7.22
C GLY A 68 -0.01 -2.57 -5.70
N GLU A 69 0.24 -1.45 -5.04
CA GLU A 69 0.40 -1.43 -3.58
C GLU A 69 -0.41 -0.32 -2.95
N LEU A 70 -1.16 -0.67 -1.93
CA LEU A 70 -1.84 0.31 -1.11
C LEU A 70 -1.00 0.49 0.15
N TRP A 71 -0.60 1.72 0.42
CA TRP A 71 0.20 2.05 1.59
C TRP A 71 -0.63 2.84 2.59
N GLN A 72 -0.48 2.51 3.85
CA GLN A 72 -1.09 3.26 4.96
C GLN A 72 0.00 3.68 5.92
N VAL A 73 0.19 4.99 6.09
CA VAL A 73 1.18 5.52 7.02
C VAL A 73 0.65 5.31 8.44
N LEU A 74 1.42 4.63 9.27
CA LEU A 74 0.91 4.18 10.57
C LEU A 74 1.23 5.10 11.73
N ASP A 75 2.40 5.73 11.75
CA ASP A 75 2.82 6.42 12.98
C ASP A 75 3.49 7.78 12.78
N VAL A 76 4.42 7.95 11.88
CA VAL A 76 5.11 9.22 11.68
C VAL A 76 5.10 9.60 10.21
N PRO A 77 5.31 10.88 9.87
CA PRO A 77 5.32 11.28 8.47
C PRO A 77 6.38 10.54 7.67
N ILE A 78 6.04 10.16 6.45
CA ILE A 78 6.88 9.39 5.55
C ILE A 78 6.95 10.11 4.21
N ASP A 79 8.16 10.25 3.66
CA ASP A 79 8.32 10.80 2.32
C ASP A 79 7.89 9.76 1.31
N ILE A 80 7.06 10.18 0.38
CA ILE A 80 6.47 9.30 -0.62
C ILE A 80 6.83 9.81 -2.01
N THR A 81 7.23 8.90 -2.88
CA THR A 81 7.34 9.15 -4.31
C THR A 81 6.44 8.16 -5.01
N VAL A 82 5.57 8.63 -5.88
CA VAL A 82 4.76 7.80 -6.77
C VAL A 82 4.72 8.49 -8.13
N GLY A 83 5.38 7.91 -9.12
CA GLY A 83 5.50 8.54 -10.43
C GLY A 83 6.22 9.86 -10.31
N ASP A 84 5.58 10.93 -10.79
CA ASP A 84 6.15 12.27 -10.74
C ASP A 84 5.81 13.02 -9.47
N ARG A 85 5.02 12.43 -8.59
CA ARG A 85 4.59 13.10 -7.36
C ARG A 85 5.50 12.76 -6.21
N LYS A 86 5.88 13.77 -5.45
CA LYS A 86 6.70 13.61 -4.25
C LYS A 86 6.09 14.48 -3.16
N TRP A 87 5.86 13.89 -2.01
CA TRP A 87 5.32 14.64 -0.86
C TRP A 87 5.62 13.89 0.43
N THR A 88 5.35 14.54 1.55
CA THR A 88 5.45 13.89 2.85
C THR A 88 4.04 13.55 3.30
N ALA A 89 3.77 12.26 3.40
CA ALA A 89 2.46 11.80 3.82
C ALA A 89 2.36 11.81 5.33
N ALA A 90 1.22 12.24 5.83
CA ALA A 90 0.98 12.30 7.27
C ALA A 90 0.54 10.94 7.81
N ARG A 91 0.69 10.75 9.11
CA ARG A 91 0.13 9.60 9.78
C ARG A 91 -1.34 9.45 9.42
N GLY A 92 -1.74 8.24 9.06
CA GLY A 92 -3.11 7.93 8.69
C GLY A 92 -3.44 8.16 7.23
N GLU A 93 -2.50 8.69 6.44
CA GLU A 93 -2.73 8.90 5.03
C GLU A 93 -2.61 7.59 4.26
N SER A 94 -3.50 7.39 3.28
CA SER A 94 -3.51 6.21 2.41
C SER A 94 -3.02 6.62 1.03
N VAL A 95 -2.18 5.79 0.42
CA VAL A 95 -1.53 6.08 -0.86
C VAL A 95 -1.69 4.88 -1.78
N TRP A 96 -2.07 5.13 -3.02
CA TRP A 96 -2.14 4.06 -4.01
C TRP A 96 -0.96 4.15 -4.96
N VAL A 97 -0.28 3.02 -5.12
CA VAL A 97 0.81 2.85 -6.08
C VAL A 97 0.32 1.91 -7.18
N PRO A 98 -0.05 2.44 -8.34
CA PRO A 98 -0.51 1.57 -9.43
C PRO A 98 0.59 0.64 -9.93
N ARG A 99 0.19 -0.47 -10.52
CA ARG A 99 1.14 -1.39 -11.14
C ARG A 99 2.00 -0.63 -12.14
N GLY A 100 3.29 -0.86 -12.09
CA GLY A 100 4.24 -0.25 -13.01
C GLY A 100 4.71 1.15 -12.62
N ALA A 101 4.07 1.79 -11.64
CA ALA A 101 4.47 3.12 -11.23
C ALA A 101 5.76 3.06 -10.42
N VAL A 102 6.66 3.98 -10.70
CA VAL A 102 7.91 4.13 -9.96
C VAL A 102 7.56 4.69 -8.58
N HIS A 103 8.13 4.13 -7.53
CA HIS A 103 7.77 4.53 -6.18
C HIS A 103 8.92 4.35 -5.19
N ARG A 104 8.83 5.06 -4.07
CA ARG A 104 9.84 5.03 -3.01
C ARG A 104 9.24 5.52 -1.70
N LEU A 105 9.63 4.90 -0.59
CA LEU A 105 9.38 5.38 0.75
C LEU A 105 10.67 5.92 1.35
N GLY A 106 10.59 6.97 2.14
CA GLY A 106 11.72 7.51 2.89
C GLY A 106 11.26 8.01 4.23
N ASN A 107 12.17 8.01 5.20
CA ASN A 107 11.87 8.51 6.54
C ASN A 107 12.67 9.77 6.81
N PRO A 108 12.04 10.97 6.76
CA PRO A 108 12.75 12.21 7.00
C PRO A 108 12.93 12.53 8.48
N GLY A 109 12.37 11.71 9.36
CA GLY A 109 12.31 12.01 10.78
C GLY A 109 13.47 11.44 11.58
N ARG A 110 13.24 11.31 12.88
CA ARG A 110 14.29 10.91 13.83
C ARG A 110 13.98 9.61 14.54
N VAL A 111 12.83 9.04 14.30
CA VAL A 111 12.43 7.74 14.88
C VAL A 111 11.99 6.82 13.73
N PRO A 112 12.00 5.50 13.94
CA PRO A 112 11.54 4.58 12.89
C PRO A 112 10.09 4.88 12.51
N GLY A 113 9.77 4.74 11.23
CA GLY A 113 8.43 4.94 10.72
C GLY A 113 7.92 3.68 10.04
N ARG A 114 6.63 3.40 10.20
CA ARG A 114 6.03 2.18 9.68
C ARG A 114 4.93 2.49 8.69
N VAL A 115 4.90 1.67 7.66
CA VAL A 115 3.88 1.74 6.62
C VAL A 115 3.29 0.34 6.45
N LEU A 116 1.96 0.25 6.48
CA LEU A 116 1.28 -0.98 6.14
C LEU A 116 1.20 -1.03 4.62
N GLU A 117 1.67 -2.12 4.03
CA GLU A 117 1.62 -2.31 2.59
C GLU A 117 0.70 -3.47 2.28
N ILE A 118 -0.28 -3.23 1.43
CA ILE A 118 -1.21 -4.25 0.96
C ILE A 118 -1.00 -4.35 -0.54
N ALA A 119 -0.44 -5.47 -0.99
CA ALA A 119 -0.13 -5.68 -2.40
C ALA A 119 -1.25 -6.45 -3.07
N PHE A 120 -1.72 -5.93 -4.19
CA PHE A 120 -2.74 -6.55 -5.02
C PHE A 120 -2.08 -7.09 -6.27
N GLY A 121 -2.45 -8.27 -6.68
CA GLY A 121 -1.88 -8.92 -7.85
C GLY A 121 -0.91 -9.99 -7.41
N ARG A 122 -0.08 -10.45 -8.34
CA ARG A 122 0.85 -11.51 -8.04
C ARG A 122 2.05 -10.95 -7.31
N PHE A 123 2.30 -11.47 -6.12
CA PHE A 123 3.45 -11.05 -5.33
C PHE A 123 4.63 -12.00 -5.55
N ASP A 124 5.77 -11.43 -5.97
CA ASP A 124 7.02 -12.14 -6.12
C ASP A 124 8.12 -11.15 -5.76
N GLU A 125 8.97 -11.49 -4.80
CA GLU A 125 10.05 -10.60 -4.37
C GLU A 125 11.02 -10.28 -5.52
N ASN A 126 11.11 -11.15 -6.52
CA ASN A 126 11.98 -10.90 -7.66
C ASN A 126 11.37 -9.97 -8.71
N ASP A 127 10.10 -9.63 -8.57
CA ASP A 127 9.43 -8.69 -9.45
C ASP A 127 9.75 -7.27 -8.97
N ILE A 128 10.97 -6.82 -9.20
CA ILE A 128 11.42 -5.51 -8.78
C ILE A 128 12.47 -4.99 -9.76
N HIS A 129 12.27 -3.75 -10.19
CA HIS A 129 13.23 -3.02 -11.01
C HIS A 129 13.69 -1.82 -10.21
N ARG A 130 14.94 -1.83 -9.78
CA ARG A 130 15.51 -0.74 -8.98
C ARG A 130 16.19 0.25 -9.90
N LEU A 131 15.73 1.51 -9.85
CA LEU A 131 16.27 2.58 -10.66
C LEU A 131 17.35 3.36 -9.92
N GLU A 132 17.18 3.50 -8.61
CA GLU A 132 18.17 4.14 -7.73
C GLU A 132 18.19 3.36 -6.44
N ASP A 133 19.35 3.14 -5.88
CA ASP A 133 19.48 2.36 -4.65
C ASP A 133 20.69 2.85 -3.87
N ASP A 134 20.46 3.28 -2.64
CA ASP A 134 21.53 3.80 -1.77
C ASP A 134 22.39 2.67 -1.19
N TYR A 135 22.02 1.42 -1.40
CA TYR A 135 22.68 0.28 -0.77
C TYR A 135 23.31 -0.62 -1.84
N SER A 136 24.43 -1.22 -1.47
CA SER A 136 25.07 -2.15 -2.37
C SER A 136 24.35 -3.48 -2.32
N ARG A 137 23.93 -3.99 -3.48
CA ARG A 137 23.32 -5.33 -3.51
C ARG A 137 23.10 -5.86 -4.93
#